data_ce7281e81fec85fc721ae10f9305be7a
#
_entry.id   ce7281e81fec85fc721ae10f9305be7a
#
_cell.length_a   1.000
_cell.length_b   1.000
_cell.length_c   1.000
_cell.angle_alpha   90.00
_cell.angle_beta   90.00
_cell.angle_gamma   90.00
#
_symmetry.space_group_name_H-M   'P 1'
#
loop_
_entity.id
_entity.type
_entity.pdbx_description
1 polymer ?
#
loop_
_entity_poly.entity_id
_entity_poly.type
_entity_poly.pdbx_seq_one_letter_code
_entity_poly.pdbx_strand_id
1 'polypeptide(L)'
;MAKIEPGMEAMLDMYFYETNSLLEQLDEILLRTEQANAFESEDIKEIFRIMHTIKGSSAMMGFENLSVLAHKAEDMFFVIRENPDVITDVSFVYDLVFQVSDSYKAQIEIIQNNVNGEYEALDFSELIDKLLKARDALVGDPK
;
A
#
# COMPACT_ATOMS: atom_id res chain seq x y z
N MET A 1 -6.68 16.58 -13.86
CA MET A 1 -5.88 16.77 -12.62
C MET A 1 -6.77 16.63 -11.40
N ALA A 2 -6.29 15.97 -10.38
CA ALA A 2 -7.00 15.86 -9.13
C ALA A 2 -6.79 17.12 -8.30
N LYS A 3 -7.68 17.38 -7.36
CA LYS A 3 -7.62 18.56 -6.49
C LYS A 3 -7.58 18.14 -5.03
N ILE A 4 -6.89 18.94 -4.23
CA ILE A 4 -6.94 18.79 -2.79
C ILE A 4 -8.28 19.36 -2.34
N GLU A 5 -9.03 18.58 -1.56
CA GLU A 5 -10.36 19.00 -1.09
C GLU A 5 -10.26 20.27 -0.24
N PRO A 6 -11.16 21.25 -0.47
CA PRO A 6 -11.16 22.46 0.36
C PRO A 6 -11.33 22.11 1.84
N GLY A 7 -10.54 22.75 2.67
CA GLY A 7 -10.56 22.52 4.11
C GLY A 7 -9.69 21.40 4.59
N MET A 8 -9.05 20.65 3.70
CA MET A 8 -8.15 19.54 4.08
C MET A 8 -6.72 19.99 4.28
N GLU A 9 -6.37 21.22 3.90
CA GLU A 9 -4.99 21.69 3.96
C GLU A 9 -4.39 21.60 5.37
N ALA A 10 -5.22 21.87 6.40
CA ALA A 10 -4.75 21.78 7.78
C ALA A 10 -4.38 20.36 8.20
N MET A 11 -4.93 19.37 7.52
CA MET A 11 -4.69 17.96 7.83
C MET A 11 -3.59 17.33 6.98
N LEU A 12 -3.13 18.04 5.94
CA LEU A 12 -2.13 17.51 5.03
C LEU A 12 -0.82 17.17 5.72
N ASP A 13 -0.32 18.05 6.56
CA ASP A 13 0.95 17.82 7.26
C ASP A 13 0.89 16.57 8.12
N MET A 14 -0.22 16.37 8.82
CA MET A 14 -0.43 15.18 9.63
C MET A 14 -0.48 13.93 8.75
N TYR A 15 -1.21 14.01 7.65
CA TYR A 15 -1.32 12.90 6.71
C TYR A 15 0.06 12.51 6.17
N PHE A 16 0.85 13.49 5.72
CA PHE A 16 2.18 13.22 5.19
C PHE A 16 3.09 12.60 6.24
N TYR A 17 3.05 13.15 7.46
CA TYR A 17 3.88 12.65 8.56
C TYR A 17 3.53 11.19 8.86
N GLU A 18 2.26 10.89 9.07
CA GLU A 18 1.80 9.53 9.39
C GLU A 18 2.10 8.56 8.27
N THR A 19 1.77 8.95 7.04
CA THR A 19 1.93 8.05 5.89
C THR A 19 3.39 7.76 5.62
N ASN A 20 4.25 8.79 5.68
CA ASN A 20 5.68 8.59 5.47
C ASN A 20 6.27 7.71 6.58
N SER A 21 5.81 7.86 7.81
CA SER A 21 6.24 7.01 8.92
C SER A 21 5.85 5.55 8.69
N LEU A 22 4.62 5.31 8.22
CA LEU A 22 4.17 3.97 7.91
C LEU A 22 4.93 3.35 6.74
N LEU A 23 5.26 4.15 5.72
CA LEU A 23 6.06 3.68 4.60
C LEU A 23 7.49 3.35 5.02
N GLU A 24 8.07 4.09 5.97
CA GLU A 24 9.38 3.75 6.53
C GLU A 24 9.32 2.42 7.26
N GLN A 25 8.27 2.18 8.04
CA GLN A 25 8.07 0.89 8.71
C GLN A 25 7.94 -0.24 7.69
N LEU A 26 7.21 0.02 6.60
CA LEU A 26 7.06 -0.96 5.53
C LEU A 26 8.40 -1.28 4.88
N ASP A 27 9.23 -0.27 4.63
CA ASP A 27 10.56 -0.47 4.07
C ASP A 27 11.45 -1.31 4.98
N GLU A 28 11.36 -1.09 6.29
CA GLU A 28 12.11 -1.90 7.27
C GLU A 28 11.67 -3.36 7.23
N ILE A 29 10.37 -3.60 7.13
CA ILE A 29 9.82 -4.95 6.99
C ILE A 29 10.34 -5.59 5.72
N LEU A 30 10.31 -4.85 4.61
CA LEU A 30 10.80 -5.36 3.32
C LEU A 30 12.28 -5.73 3.38
N LEU A 31 13.10 -4.88 4.00
CA LEU A 31 14.52 -5.16 4.15
C LEU A 31 14.75 -6.44 4.96
N ARG A 32 14.05 -6.59 6.07
CA ARG A 32 14.14 -7.77 6.93
C ARG A 32 13.68 -9.03 6.20
N THR A 33 12.59 -8.92 5.45
CA THR A 33 12.03 -10.02 4.67
C THR A 33 13.00 -10.47 3.58
N GLU A 34 13.62 -9.52 2.90
CA GLU A 34 14.59 -9.84 1.87
C GLU A 34 15.78 -10.60 2.45
N GLN A 35 16.29 -10.13 3.59
CA GLN A 35 17.43 -10.77 4.24
C GLN A 35 17.10 -12.16 4.76
N ALA A 36 15.90 -12.33 5.30
CA ALA A 36 15.45 -13.62 5.85
C ALA A 36 14.89 -14.56 4.79
N ASN A 37 14.58 -14.06 3.61
CA ASN A 37 13.87 -14.76 2.55
C ASN A 37 12.57 -15.40 3.08
N ALA A 38 11.87 -14.67 3.93
CA ALA A 38 10.62 -15.14 4.55
C ALA A 38 9.82 -13.96 5.10
N PHE A 39 8.48 -14.10 5.05
CA PHE A 39 7.57 -13.21 5.75
C PHE A 39 7.19 -13.87 7.06
N GLU A 40 7.62 -13.32 8.17
CA GLU A 40 7.22 -13.80 9.48
C GLU A 40 5.77 -13.41 9.76
N SER A 41 5.13 -14.14 10.66
CA SER A 41 3.73 -13.86 11.02
C SER A 41 3.52 -12.40 11.45
N GLU A 42 4.46 -11.87 12.23
CA GLU A 42 4.39 -10.47 12.68
C GLU A 42 4.53 -9.48 11.52
N ASP A 43 5.36 -9.79 10.53
CA ASP A 43 5.51 -8.97 9.34
C ASP A 43 4.21 -8.89 8.55
N ILE A 44 3.55 -10.03 8.39
CA ILE A 44 2.28 -10.11 7.67
C ILE A 44 1.21 -9.27 8.36
N LYS A 45 1.10 -9.39 9.68
CA LYS A 45 0.14 -8.61 10.47
C LYS A 45 0.43 -7.11 10.35
N GLU A 46 1.69 -6.74 10.41
CA GLU A 46 2.10 -5.35 10.36
C GLU A 46 1.81 -4.74 8.98
N ILE A 47 2.12 -5.46 7.90
CA ILE A 47 1.81 -4.99 6.54
C ILE A 47 0.31 -4.81 6.37
N PHE A 48 -0.48 -5.78 6.83
CA PHE A 48 -1.93 -5.68 6.78
C PHE A 48 -2.42 -4.41 7.50
N ARG A 49 -1.90 -4.17 8.71
CA ARG A 49 -2.28 -3.01 9.52
C ARG A 49 -1.88 -1.69 8.83
N ILE A 50 -0.68 -1.65 8.26
CA ILE A 50 -0.19 -0.47 7.53
C ILE A 50 -1.12 -0.15 6.37
N MET A 51 -1.46 -1.16 5.56
CA MET A 51 -2.33 -0.97 4.41
C MET A 51 -3.72 -0.52 4.83
N HIS A 52 -4.24 -1.11 5.90
CA HIS A 52 -5.55 -0.72 6.44
C HIS A 52 -5.56 0.75 6.88
N THR A 53 -4.52 1.18 7.59
CA THR A 53 -4.40 2.56 8.06
C THR A 53 -4.29 3.54 6.90
N ILE A 54 -3.44 3.25 5.91
CA ILE A 54 -3.25 4.12 4.76
C ILE A 54 -4.53 4.20 3.92
N LYS A 55 -5.24 3.09 3.78
CA LYS A 55 -6.51 3.07 3.08
C LYS A 55 -7.49 4.08 3.70
N GLY A 56 -7.66 4.02 5.01
CA GLY A 56 -8.57 4.90 5.72
C GLY A 56 -8.17 6.35 5.67
N SER A 57 -6.91 6.65 5.94
CA SER A 57 -6.44 8.04 5.96
C SER A 57 -6.45 8.66 4.56
N SER A 58 -6.11 7.89 3.54
CA SER A 58 -6.15 8.38 2.16
C SER A 58 -7.58 8.65 1.69
N ALA A 59 -8.53 7.79 2.08
CA ALA A 59 -9.94 8.01 1.78
C ALA A 59 -10.45 9.29 2.45
N MET A 60 -10.07 9.50 3.70
CA MET A 60 -10.48 10.69 4.46
C MET A 60 -9.97 11.96 3.79
N MET A 61 -8.77 11.93 3.22
CA MET A 61 -8.17 13.07 2.54
C MET A 61 -8.67 13.25 1.10
N GLY A 62 -9.49 12.33 0.60
CA GLY A 62 -9.95 12.37 -0.78
C GLY A 62 -8.93 11.90 -1.80
N PHE A 63 -7.87 11.23 -1.38
CA PHE A 63 -6.85 10.67 -2.28
C PHE A 63 -7.30 9.28 -2.71
N GLU A 64 -8.26 9.26 -3.63
CA GLU A 64 -8.96 8.03 -4.00
C GLU A 64 -8.06 6.96 -4.58
N ASN A 65 -7.14 7.32 -5.48
CA ASN A 65 -6.26 6.33 -6.08
C ASN A 65 -5.36 5.65 -5.05
N LEU A 66 -4.87 6.40 -4.07
CA LEU A 66 -4.07 5.85 -2.97
C LEU A 66 -4.91 4.94 -2.08
N SER A 67 -6.15 5.35 -1.80
CA SER A 67 -7.06 4.53 -0.99
C SER A 67 -7.37 3.21 -1.67
N VAL A 68 -7.64 3.23 -2.98
CA VAL A 68 -7.93 2.01 -3.73
C VAL A 68 -6.70 1.10 -3.77
N LEU A 69 -5.53 1.64 -4.02
CA LEU A 69 -4.30 0.85 -4.05
C LEU A 69 -4.06 0.16 -2.70
N ALA A 70 -4.18 0.89 -1.60
CA ALA A 70 -4.03 0.31 -0.27
C ALA A 70 -5.07 -0.76 0.01
N HIS A 71 -6.31 -0.54 -0.44
CA HIS A 71 -7.38 -1.51 -0.27
C HIS A 71 -7.05 -2.85 -0.95
N LYS A 72 -6.53 -2.79 -2.17
CA LYS A 72 -6.18 -4.01 -2.90
C LYS A 72 -4.99 -4.73 -2.28
N ALA A 73 -4.01 -3.98 -1.79
CA ALA A 73 -2.90 -4.58 -1.04
C ALA A 73 -3.38 -5.19 0.27
N GLU A 74 -4.30 -4.52 0.96
CA GLU A 74 -4.92 -5.05 2.18
C GLU A 74 -5.64 -6.37 1.90
N ASP A 75 -6.42 -6.43 0.82
CA ASP A 75 -7.15 -7.65 0.45
C ASP A 75 -6.21 -8.83 0.23
N MET A 76 -5.08 -8.61 -0.44
CA MET A 76 -4.10 -9.65 -0.65
C MET A 76 -3.52 -10.12 0.68
N PHE A 77 -3.17 -9.21 1.56
CA PHE A 77 -2.60 -9.56 2.86
C PHE A 77 -3.64 -10.13 3.83
N PHE A 78 -4.91 -9.87 3.63
CA PHE A 78 -5.96 -10.56 4.37
C PHE A 78 -5.90 -12.07 4.08
N VAL A 79 -5.79 -12.45 2.81
CA VAL A 79 -5.67 -13.86 2.41
C VAL A 79 -4.41 -14.48 3.01
N ILE A 80 -3.28 -13.77 2.92
CA ILE A 80 -2.00 -14.25 3.45
C ILE A 80 -2.08 -14.44 4.97
N ARG A 81 -2.69 -13.49 5.67
CA ARG A 81 -2.83 -13.55 7.13
C ARG A 81 -3.64 -14.76 7.57
N GLU A 82 -4.70 -15.09 6.82
CA GLU A 82 -5.55 -16.24 7.15
C GLU A 82 -4.83 -17.56 6.93
N ASN A 83 -3.90 -17.61 5.99
CA ASN A 83 -3.11 -18.82 5.73
C ASN A 83 -1.73 -18.43 5.22
N PRO A 84 -0.76 -18.18 6.13
CA PRO A 84 0.58 -17.75 5.71
C PRO A 84 1.31 -18.74 4.79
N ASP A 85 0.94 -20.01 4.82
CA ASP A 85 1.56 -21.04 4.00
C ASP A 85 1.30 -20.86 2.51
N VAL A 86 0.38 -19.96 2.13
CA VAL A 86 0.14 -19.66 0.71
C VAL A 86 1.32 -18.95 0.05
N ILE A 87 2.22 -18.36 0.83
CA ILE A 87 3.42 -17.72 0.26
C ILE A 87 4.43 -18.81 -0.06
N THR A 88 4.45 -19.24 -1.32
CA THR A 88 5.40 -20.23 -1.81
C THR A 88 6.57 -19.57 -2.54
N ASP A 89 6.41 -18.30 -2.92
CA ASP A 89 7.45 -17.52 -3.59
C ASP A 89 7.55 -16.16 -2.90
N VAL A 90 8.50 -16.04 -1.99
CA VAL A 90 8.70 -14.81 -1.20
C VAL A 90 9.03 -13.64 -2.11
N SER A 91 9.86 -13.85 -3.13
CA SER A 91 10.25 -12.78 -4.06
C SER A 91 9.05 -12.18 -4.78
N PHE A 92 8.09 -13.01 -5.15
CA PHE A 92 6.89 -12.56 -5.85
C PHE A 92 6.07 -11.60 -4.96
N VAL A 93 5.84 -11.99 -3.72
CA VAL A 93 5.09 -11.15 -2.76
C VAL A 93 5.89 -9.89 -2.42
N TYR A 94 7.20 -10.05 -2.19
CA TYR A 94 8.10 -8.94 -1.91
C TYR A 94 8.02 -7.88 -3.02
N ASP A 95 8.13 -8.30 -4.28
CA ASP A 95 8.13 -7.38 -5.41
C ASP A 95 6.82 -6.58 -5.49
N LEU A 96 5.70 -7.22 -5.22
CA LEU A 96 4.42 -6.53 -5.23
C LEU A 96 4.34 -5.48 -4.12
N VAL A 97 4.76 -5.82 -2.91
CA VAL A 97 4.74 -4.88 -1.78
C VAL A 97 5.69 -3.72 -2.06
N PHE A 98 6.86 -4.02 -2.63
CA PHE A 98 7.83 -3.00 -3.01
C PHE A 98 7.22 -2.03 -4.02
N GLN A 99 6.52 -2.54 -5.04
CA GLN A 99 5.86 -1.69 -6.04
C GLN A 99 4.77 -0.83 -5.41
N VAL A 100 4.03 -1.36 -4.45
CA VAL A 100 3.02 -0.58 -3.72
C VAL A 100 3.70 0.56 -2.96
N SER A 101 4.77 0.28 -2.22
CA SER A 101 5.51 1.29 -1.48
C SER A 101 6.03 2.39 -2.40
N ASP A 102 6.67 2.01 -3.51
CA ASP A 102 7.19 2.96 -4.49
C ASP A 102 6.10 3.83 -5.09
N SER A 103 4.96 3.23 -5.41
CA SER A 103 3.82 3.95 -5.97
C SER A 103 3.29 4.98 -4.99
N TYR A 104 3.20 4.61 -3.72
CA TYR A 104 2.79 5.54 -2.67
C TYR A 104 3.73 6.72 -2.57
N LYS A 105 5.03 6.44 -2.51
CA LYS A 105 6.05 7.49 -2.39
C LYS A 105 5.97 8.46 -3.55
N ALA A 106 5.84 7.94 -4.76
CA ALA A 106 5.76 8.77 -5.96
C ALA A 106 4.55 9.70 -5.93
N GLN A 107 3.38 9.16 -5.57
CA GLN A 107 2.16 9.96 -5.54
C GLN A 107 2.19 10.99 -4.42
N ILE A 108 2.67 10.61 -3.24
CA ILE A 108 2.76 11.54 -2.11
C ILE A 108 3.71 12.69 -2.43
N GLU A 109 4.83 12.41 -3.09
CA GLU A 109 5.77 13.45 -3.51
C GLU A 109 5.11 14.46 -4.44
N ILE A 110 4.33 13.97 -5.41
CA ILE A 110 3.59 14.85 -6.32
C ILE A 110 2.63 15.75 -5.54
N ILE A 111 1.88 15.17 -4.60
CA ILE A 111 0.93 15.94 -3.79
C ILE A 111 1.65 16.96 -2.92
N GLN A 112 2.76 16.57 -2.28
CA GLN A 112 3.53 17.47 -1.42
C GLN A 112 4.06 18.69 -2.19
N ASN A 113 4.38 18.51 -3.45
CA ASN A 113 4.90 19.60 -4.29
C ASN A 113 3.79 20.48 -4.86
N ASN A 114 2.52 20.15 -4.63
CA ASN A 114 1.38 20.85 -5.24
C ASN A 114 0.25 21.11 -4.24
N VAL A 115 0.60 21.37 -2.98
CA VAL A 115 -0.40 21.45 -1.89
C VAL A 115 -1.43 22.56 -2.03
N ASN A 116 -1.16 23.55 -2.89
CA ASN A 116 -2.05 24.72 -3.05
C ASN A 116 -2.96 24.60 -4.27
N GLY A 117 -3.03 23.43 -4.90
CA GLY A 117 -3.81 23.34 -6.12
C GLY A 117 -4.08 21.94 -6.58
N GLU A 118 -3.95 21.78 -7.89
CA GLU A 118 -4.19 20.50 -8.53
C GLU A 118 -2.91 19.69 -8.59
N TYR A 119 -3.05 18.38 -8.55
CA TYR A 119 -1.92 17.47 -8.68
C TYR A 119 -2.27 16.37 -9.67
N GLU A 120 -1.24 15.78 -10.27
CA GLU A 120 -1.42 14.64 -11.15
C GLU A 120 -1.72 13.40 -10.32
N ALA A 121 -2.90 12.80 -10.53
CA ALA A 121 -3.24 11.51 -9.91
C ALA A 121 -2.67 10.41 -10.80
N LEU A 122 -1.71 9.67 -10.28
CA LEU A 122 -1.07 8.58 -11.02
C LEU A 122 -2.06 7.44 -11.24
N ASP A 123 -1.89 6.73 -12.34
CA ASP A 123 -2.73 5.59 -12.69
C ASP A 123 -2.08 4.32 -12.15
N PHE A 124 -2.72 3.71 -11.15
CA PHE A 124 -2.24 2.47 -10.54
C PHE A 124 -2.98 1.22 -11.05
N SER A 125 -3.74 1.34 -12.13
CA SER A 125 -4.59 0.24 -12.60
C SER A 125 -3.79 -1.02 -12.92
N GLU A 126 -2.59 -0.90 -13.49
CA GLU A 126 -1.76 -2.06 -13.79
C GLU A 126 -1.30 -2.77 -12.52
N LEU A 127 -0.86 -2.02 -11.53
CA LEU A 127 -0.44 -2.61 -10.25
C LEU A 127 -1.64 -3.21 -9.51
N ILE A 128 -2.78 -2.52 -9.53
CA ILE A 128 -4.02 -3.03 -8.92
C ILE A 128 -4.40 -4.36 -9.55
N ASP A 129 -4.31 -4.47 -10.87
CA ASP A 129 -4.59 -5.71 -11.59
C ASP A 129 -3.65 -6.84 -11.13
N LYS A 130 -2.37 -6.54 -10.96
CA LYS A 130 -1.39 -7.51 -10.44
C LYS A 130 -1.75 -7.97 -9.04
N LEU A 131 -2.18 -7.04 -8.18
CA LEU A 131 -2.57 -7.38 -6.81
C LEU A 131 -3.81 -8.27 -6.79
N LEU A 132 -4.79 -7.98 -7.64
CA LEU A 132 -6.00 -8.78 -7.72
C LEU A 132 -5.70 -10.20 -8.21
N LYS A 133 -4.86 -10.32 -9.23
CA LYS A 133 -4.45 -11.62 -9.75
C LYS A 133 -3.64 -12.41 -8.74
N ALA A 134 -2.75 -11.72 -8.01
CA ALA A 134 -1.97 -12.36 -6.95
C ALA A 134 -2.88 -12.86 -5.82
N ARG A 135 -3.84 -12.04 -5.40
CA ARG A 135 -4.80 -12.45 -4.37
C ARG A 135 -5.55 -13.69 -4.80
N ASP A 136 -6.05 -13.72 -6.03
CA ASP A 136 -6.81 -14.87 -6.52
C ASP A 136 -5.95 -16.12 -6.62
N ALA A 137 -4.69 -15.96 -7.02
CA ALA A 137 -3.74 -17.08 -7.07
C ALA A 137 -3.43 -17.62 -5.67
N LEU A 138 -3.35 -16.72 -4.67
CA LEU A 138 -3.06 -17.11 -3.28
C LEU A 138 -4.24 -17.82 -2.62
N VAL A 139 -5.47 -17.50 -3.00
CA VAL A 139 -6.64 -18.25 -2.53
C VAL A 139 -6.55 -19.69 -2.99
N GLY A 140 -5.89 -19.93 -4.13
CA GLY A 140 -5.68 -21.25 -4.69
C GLY A 140 -6.85 -21.72 -5.52
N ASP A 141 -6.60 -22.82 -6.25
CA ASP A 141 -7.66 -23.44 -7.00
C ASP A 141 -8.54 -24.25 -6.08
N PRO A 142 -9.85 -24.11 -6.20
CA PRO A 142 -10.75 -25.04 -5.52
C PRO A 142 -10.52 -26.43 -6.12
N LYS A 143 -10.16 -27.34 -5.28
CA LYS A 143 -9.89 -28.70 -5.71
C LYS A 143 -10.99 -29.62 -5.32
#